data_1508fbd450d66c9baf104c6eebb11329
#
_entry.id   1508fbd450d66c9baf104c6eebb11329
#
_cell.length_a   1.000
_cell.length_b   1.000
_cell.length_c   1.000
_cell.angle_alpha   90.00
_cell.angle_beta   90.00
_cell.angle_gamma   90.00
#
_symmetry.space_group_name_H-M   'P 1'
#
loop_
_entity.id
_entity.type
_entity.pdbx_description
1 polymer ?
#
loop_
_entity_poly.entity_id
_entity_poly.type
_entity_poly.pdbx_seq_one_letter_code
_entity_poly.pdbx_strand_id
1 'polypeptide(L)'
;RHRQRGARMKFASTRGRTPPTPIDAALVAGLAPDGGLYVPERIPVVDVVPGDTLAQTAHDVLTPYFAESSLRDALPSICAHAYSFDAPLRPMTGDGDHLLELFHGPTAAFKDYAARFLAEALSRLRPRNAGPTTIVVATSGDTGAAVASAFHRRDGFNVVILYPEGRVSPRQAHGLECWGDNVRTFRVQGTFDDCQRLAKQALSDEALRHEIPLSSANSISLGRLLPQVAYYAHAALHFRRERGQ
;
A
#
# COMPACT_ATOMS: atom_id res chain seq x y z
N ARG A 1 -28.07 -17.06 -17.17
CA ARG A 1 -26.99 -16.53 -16.32
C ARG A 1 -25.70 -17.28 -16.70
N HIS A 2 -24.97 -16.77 -17.68
CA HIS A 2 -23.67 -17.28 -18.07
C HIS A 2 -22.65 -16.95 -16.95
N ARG A 3 -22.18 -17.99 -16.26
CA ARG A 3 -20.90 -17.93 -15.53
C ARG A 3 -19.83 -17.65 -16.60
N GLN A 4 -19.39 -16.41 -16.73
CA GLN A 4 -18.13 -16.10 -17.40
C GLN A 4 -17.03 -16.81 -16.60
N ARG A 5 -16.55 -17.94 -17.11
CA ARG A 5 -15.30 -18.58 -16.65
C ARG A 5 -14.20 -17.54 -16.79
N GLY A 6 -13.64 -17.15 -15.65
CA GLY A 6 -12.85 -15.97 -15.45
C GLY A 6 -11.65 -15.85 -16.38
N ALA A 7 -11.69 -14.82 -17.21
CA ALA A 7 -10.46 -14.25 -17.72
C ALA A 7 -9.60 -13.82 -16.54
N ARG A 8 -8.30 -14.17 -16.58
CA ARG A 8 -7.31 -13.84 -15.55
C ARG A 8 -7.36 -12.36 -15.23
N MET A 9 -7.39 -12.01 -13.94
CA MET A 9 -7.32 -10.61 -13.53
C MET A 9 -5.94 -10.06 -13.88
N LYS A 10 -5.90 -9.02 -14.72
CA LYS A 10 -4.68 -8.31 -15.08
C LYS A 10 -4.77 -6.85 -14.69
N PHE A 11 -3.60 -6.23 -14.63
CA PHE A 11 -3.44 -4.84 -14.23
C PHE A 11 -2.77 -4.08 -15.37
N ALA A 12 -3.48 -3.13 -15.94
CA ALA A 12 -3.04 -2.29 -17.04
C ALA A 12 -2.37 -1.01 -16.53
N SER A 13 -1.45 -0.47 -17.34
CA SER A 13 -0.91 0.87 -17.08
C SER A 13 -1.92 1.95 -17.50
N THR A 14 -2.08 2.98 -16.67
CA THR A 14 -2.89 4.17 -17.00
C THR A 14 -2.38 4.94 -18.23
N ARG A 15 -1.14 4.71 -18.68
CA ARG A 15 -0.59 5.27 -19.90
C ARG A 15 -0.75 4.37 -21.12
N GLY A 16 -1.15 3.13 -20.92
CA GLY A 16 -1.49 2.18 -21.98
C GLY A 16 -0.31 1.70 -22.85
N ARG A 17 0.94 2.01 -22.49
CA ARG A 17 2.14 1.62 -23.26
C ARG A 17 2.82 0.36 -22.72
N THR A 18 2.42 -0.09 -21.53
CA THR A 18 2.92 -1.31 -20.89
C THR A 18 1.86 -2.41 -21.02
N PRO A 19 2.22 -3.62 -21.44
CA PRO A 19 1.27 -4.74 -21.47
C PRO A 19 0.69 -5.03 -20.09
N PRO A 20 -0.61 -5.42 -20.03
CA PRO A 20 -1.23 -5.79 -18.76
C PRO A 20 -0.49 -6.95 -18.10
N THR A 21 -0.27 -6.84 -16.78
CA THR A 21 0.56 -7.75 -15.98
C THR A 21 -0.23 -8.39 -14.83
N PRO A 22 0.20 -9.55 -14.30
CA PRO A 22 -0.35 -10.12 -13.06
C PRO A 22 -0.12 -9.22 -11.85
N ILE A 23 -0.97 -9.36 -10.82
CA ILE A 23 -0.88 -8.57 -9.60
C ILE A 23 0.48 -8.66 -8.91
N ASP A 24 1.09 -9.84 -8.87
CA ASP A 24 2.38 -10.08 -8.21
C ASP A 24 3.47 -9.19 -8.83
N ALA A 25 3.53 -9.16 -10.16
CA ALA A 25 4.48 -8.32 -10.88
C ALA A 25 4.17 -6.82 -10.71
N ALA A 26 2.89 -6.44 -10.70
CA ALA A 26 2.48 -5.06 -10.48
C ALA A 26 2.84 -4.55 -9.06
N LEU A 27 2.70 -5.40 -8.05
CA LEU A 27 3.10 -5.10 -6.67
C LEU A 27 4.61 -4.90 -6.52
N VAL A 28 5.40 -5.81 -7.11
CA VAL A 28 6.87 -5.74 -7.07
C VAL A 28 7.39 -4.52 -7.82
N ALA A 29 6.83 -4.21 -8.99
CA ALA A 29 7.26 -3.07 -9.80
C ALA A 29 6.85 -1.71 -9.17
N GLY A 30 5.73 -1.66 -8.44
CA GLY A 30 5.17 -0.45 -7.86
C GLY A 30 4.58 0.52 -8.90
N LEU A 31 5.32 0.84 -9.96
CA LEU A 31 4.88 1.65 -11.11
C LEU A 31 5.14 0.89 -12.42
N ALA A 32 4.35 1.19 -13.44
CA ALA A 32 4.57 0.61 -14.78
C ALA A 32 5.84 1.22 -15.44
N PRO A 33 6.54 0.47 -16.30
CA PRO A 33 7.75 0.95 -16.99
C PRO A 33 7.54 2.24 -17.81
N ASP A 34 6.32 2.46 -18.29
CA ASP A 34 5.95 3.69 -19.01
C ASP A 34 5.68 4.89 -18.08
N GLY A 35 5.86 4.71 -16.76
CA GLY A 35 5.60 5.69 -15.71
C GLY A 35 4.10 5.87 -15.37
N GLY A 36 3.24 5.00 -15.87
CA GLY A 36 1.83 4.93 -15.49
C GLY A 36 1.60 4.18 -14.18
N LEU A 37 0.38 4.29 -13.65
CA LEU A 37 -0.08 3.53 -12.50
C LEU A 37 -0.67 2.20 -12.98
N TYR A 38 -0.48 1.13 -12.21
CA TYR A 38 -1.22 -0.09 -12.43
C TYR A 38 -2.64 0.02 -11.86
N VAL A 39 -3.62 -0.29 -12.68
CA VAL A 39 -5.04 -0.37 -12.31
C VAL A 39 -5.61 -1.70 -12.77
N PRO A 40 -6.58 -2.30 -12.04
CA PRO A 40 -7.21 -3.54 -12.48
C PRO A 40 -8.00 -3.29 -13.77
N GLU A 41 -7.95 -4.21 -14.73
CA GLU A 41 -8.71 -4.10 -15.99
C GLU A 41 -10.23 -4.13 -15.76
N ARG A 42 -10.64 -4.64 -14.61
CA ARG A 42 -12.06 -4.64 -14.17
C ARG A 42 -12.14 -4.57 -12.66
N ILE A 43 -13.19 -3.95 -12.16
CA ILE A 43 -13.54 -3.99 -10.73
C ILE A 43 -14.47 -5.19 -10.55
N PRO A 44 -14.09 -6.21 -9.77
CA PRO A 44 -14.93 -7.36 -9.52
C PRO A 44 -16.16 -6.95 -8.69
N VAL A 45 -17.30 -7.55 -9.00
CA VAL A 45 -18.45 -7.50 -8.10
C VAL A 45 -18.20 -8.51 -6.99
N VAL A 46 -18.22 -8.05 -5.76
CA VAL A 46 -18.07 -8.88 -4.57
C VAL A 46 -19.38 -8.84 -3.77
N ASP A 47 -19.86 -10.02 -3.43
CA ASP A 47 -20.96 -10.17 -2.48
C ASP A 47 -20.33 -10.43 -1.10
N VAL A 48 -20.12 -9.33 -0.36
CA VAL A 48 -19.46 -9.37 0.94
C VAL A 48 -20.50 -9.21 2.03
N VAL A 49 -20.59 -10.20 2.88
CA VAL A 49 -21.34 -10.11 4.13
C VAL A 49 -20.50 -9.35 5.15
N PRO A 50 -21.09 -8.45 5.96
CA PRO A 50 -20.34 -7.77 7.01
C PRO A 50 -19.59 -8.77 7.89
N GLY A 51 -18.27 -8.79 7.81
CA GLY A 51 -17.42 -9.57 8.68
C GLY A 51 -17.28 -8.91 10.05
N ASP A 52 -16.93 -9.70 11.08
CA ASP A 52 -16.77 -9.19 12.45
C ASP A 52 -15.52 -8.33 12.61
N THR A 53 -14.56 -8.43 11.70
CA THR A 53 -13.30 -7.70 11.74
C THR A 53 -12.94 -7.03 10.40
N LEU A 54 -12.17 -5.95 10.49
CA LEU A 54 -11.62 -5.29 9.29
C LEU A 54 -10.76 -6.25 8.46
N ALA A 55 -9.98 -7.14 9.10
CA ALA A 55 -9.14 -8.12 8.41
C ALA A 55 -9.97 -9.12 7.59
N GLN A 56 -11.12 -9.57 8.10
CA GLN A 56 -12.05 -10.42 7.38
C GLN A 56 -12.62 -9.71 6.15
N THR A 57 -13.15 -8.49 6.34
CA THR A 57 -13.65 -7.67 5.22
C THR A 57 -12.57 -7.45 4.17
N ALA A 58 -11.34 -7.15 4.60
CA ALA A 58 -10.19 -6.98 3.70
C ALA A 58 -9.92 -8.25 2.87
N HIS A 59 -9.90 -9.41 3.51
CA HIS A 59 -9.73 -10.68 2.82
C HIS A 59 -10.80 -10.90 1.75
N ASP A 60 -12.07 -10.72 2.11
CA ASP A 60 -13.19 -11.02 1.22
C ASP A 60 -13.21 -10.08 0.01
N VAL A 61 -12.98 -8.78 0.24
CA VAL A 61 -12.95 -7.76 -0.83
C VAL A 61 -11.73 -7.92 -1.73
N LEU A 62 -10.58 -8.32 -1.20
CA LEU A 62 -9.34 -8.43 -1.96
C LEU A 62 -9.19 -9.78 -2.67
N THR A 63 -9.86 -10.85 -2.21
CA THR A 63 -9.77 -12.20 -2.78
C THR A 63 -9.90 -12.26 -4.31
N PRO A 64 -10.85 -11.58 -4.97
CA PRO A 64 -10.99 -11.65 -6.41
C PRO A 64 -9.80 -11.10 -7.19
N TYR A 65 -9.05 -10.15 -6.62
CA TYR A 65 -7.86 -9.58 -7.24
C TYR A 65 -6.65 -10.52 -7.13
N PHE A 66 -6.63 -11.37 -6.10
CA PHE A 66 -5.55 -12.31 -5.80
C PHE A 66 -5.86 -13.75 -6.21
N ALA A 67 -6.96 -14.01 -6.91
CA ALA A 67 -7.42 -15.36 -7.23
C ALA A 67 -6.35 -16.22 -7.97
N GLU A 68 -5.49 -15.59 -8.77
CA GLU A 68 -4.42 -16.23 -9.52
C GLU A 68 -3.01 -15.80 -9.09
N SER A 69 -2.92 -15.07 -7.98
CA SER A 69 -1.66 -14.63 -7.37
C SER A 69 -0.98 -15.80 -6.64
N SER A 70 0.35 -15.78 -6.61
CA SER A 70 1.12 -16.65 -5.72
C SER A 70 0.85 -16.37 -4.24
N LEU A 71 0.27 -15.20 -3.93
CA LEU A 71 -0.14 -14.80 -2.58
C LEU A 71 -1.53 -15.28 -2.18
N ARG A 72 -2.27 -15.96 -3.06
CA ARG A 72 -3.66 -16.38 -2.81
C ARG A 72 -3.84 -17.06 -1.45
N ASP A 73 -3.04 -18.10 -1.21
CA ASP A 73 -3.14 -18.91 0.02
C ASP A 73 -2.60 -18.18 1.25
N ALA A 74 -1.75 -17.16 1.04
CA ALA A 74 -1.21 -16.31 2.11
C ALA A 74 -2.08 -15.09 2.40
N LEU A 75 -3.06 -14.76 1.54
CA LEU A 75 -3.87 -13.55 1.65
C LEU A 75 -4.58 -13.40 3.01
N PRO A 76 -5.17 -14.46 3.60
CA PRO A 76 -5.76 -14.36 4.95
C PRO A 76 -4.76 -13.88 6.00
N SER A 77 -3.55 -14.44 5.98
CA SER A 77 -2.47 -14.05 6.90
C SER A 77 -1.97 -12.63 6.64
N ILE A 78 -1.85 -12.23 5.38
CA ILE A 78 -1.49 -10.85 4.99
C ILE A 78 -2.53 -9.87 5.55
N CYS A 79 -3.81 -10.16 5.36
CA CYS A 79 -4.89 -9.31 5.87
C CYS A 79 -4.90 -9.25 7.40
N ALA A 80 -4.73 -10.39 8.09
CA ALA A 80 -4.68 -10.42 9.54
C ALA A 80 -3.54 -9.55 10.13
N HIS A 81 -2.36 -9.57 9.51
CA HIS A 81 -1.24 -8.74 9.95
C HIS A 81 -1.39 -7.26 9.56
N ALA A 82 -1.87 -6.98 8.35
CA ALA A 82 -1.99 -5.62 7.85
C ALA A 82 -3.09 -4.82 8.56
N TYR A 83 -4.22 -5.46 8.84
CA TYR A 83 -5.41 -4.85 9.45
C TYR A 83 -5.59 -5.32 10.90
N SER A 84 -4.50 -5.34 11.68
CA SER A 84 -4.50 -5.77 13.09
C SER A 84 -5.02 -4.69 14.06
N PHE A 85 -5.45 -3.55 13.58
CA PHE A 85 -6.10 -2.46 14.31
C PHE A 85 -7.35 -2.01 13.58
N ASP A 86 -8.34 -1.50 14.32
CA ASP A 86 -9.67 -1.21 13.82
C ASP A 86 -9.74 0.07 12.98
N ALA A 87 -10.81 0.18 12.19
CA ALA A 87 -11.23 1.39 11.50
C ALA A 87 -12.71 1.66 11.85
N PRO A 88 -13.00 2.09 13.09
CA PRO A 88 -14.37 2.23 13.55
C PRO A 88 -15.09 3.36 12.83
N LEU A 89 -16.38 3.12 12.56
CA LEU A 89 -17.30 4.11 12.06
C LEU A 89 -18.06 4.69 13.25
N ARG A 90 -17.92 5.98 13.53
CA ARG A 90 -18.53 6.68 14.65
C ARG A 90 -19.64 7.60 14.20
N PRO A 91 -20.87 7.49 14.74
CA PRO A 91 -21.91 8.46 14.43
C PRO A 91 -21.51 9.86 14.96
N MET A 92 -21.81 10.87 14.18
CA MET A 92 -21.64 12.27 14.57
C MET A 92 -22.98 12.86 15.06
N THR A 93 -22.95 14.09 15.54
CA THR A 93 -24.14 14.80 16.05
C THR A 93 -25.14 15.18 14.94
N GLY A 94 -24.75 15.16 13.67
CA GLY A 94 -25.61 15.40 12.52
C GLY A 94 -26.43 14.15 12.15
N ASP A 95 -27.58 14.37 11.51
CA ASP A 95 -28.46 13.27 11.07
C ASP A 95 -27.84 12.50 9.91
N GLY A 96 -27.38 11.30 10.19
CA GLY A 96 -26.78 10.39 9.21
C GLY A 96 -25.28 10.59 8.93
N ASP A 97 -24.62 11.55 9.57
CA ASP A 97 -23.19 11.77 9.42
C ASP A 97 -22.39 10.81 10.28
N HIS A 98 -21.30 10.29 9.72
CA HIS A 98 -20.39 9.38 10.39
C HIS A 98 -18.94 9.75 10.14
N LEU A 99 -18.09 9.52 11.14
CA LEU A 99 -16.65 9.64 11.07
C LEU A 99 -16.00 8.25 10.96
N LEU A 100 -15.27 8.00 9.88
CA LEU A 100 -14.41 6.82 9.78
C LEU A 100 -13.05 7.13 10.38
N GLU A 101 -12.74 6.52 11.52
CA GLU A 101 -11.48 6.75 12.24
C GLU A 101 -10.37 5.86 11.67
N LEU A 102 -9.37 6.46 11.05
CA LEU A 102 -8.26 5.75 10.37
C LEU A 102 -6.90 6.02 11.03
N PHE A 103 -6.88 6.42 12.29
CA PHE A 103 -5.67 6.81 13.03
C PHE A 103 -5.28 5.83 14.14
N HIS A 104 -5.85 4.62 14.16
CA HIS A 104 -5.57 3.61 15.19
C HIS A 104 -4.29 2.80 14.93
N GLY A 105 -3.62 3.02 13.81
CA GLY A 105 -2.36 2.36 13.48
C GLY A 105 -1.14 2.99 14.15
N PRO A 106 0.05 2.37 13.99
CA PRO A 106 1.27 2.74 14.72
C PRO A 106 1.77 4.16 14.43
N THR A 107 1.44 4.75 13.27
CA THR A 107 1.84 6.13 12.95
C THR A 107 0.68 7.11 12.97
N ALA A 108 -0.47 6.68 13.48
CA ALA A 108 -1.72 7.45 13.54
C ALA A 108 -2.15 8.03 12.19
N ALA A 109 -1.90 7.31 11.10
CA ALA A 109 -2.27 7.69 9.75
C ALA A 109 -2.95 6.54 9.01
N PHE A 110 -3.95 6.86 8.17
CA PHE A 110 -4.62 5.85 7.32
C PHE A 110 -3.65 5.08 6.42
N LYS A 111 -2.46 5.62 6.23
CA LYS A 111 -1.40 5.03 5.42
C LYS A 111 -0.82 3.75 6.01
N ASP A 112 -1.01 3.52 7.31
CA ASP A 112 -0.53 2.33 8.02
C ASP A 112 -1.11 1.03 7.44
N TYR A 113 -2.41 1.00 7.16
CA TYR A 113 -3.08 -0.19 6.63
C TYR A 113 -2.41 -0.68 5.34
N ALA A 114 -2.30 0.22 4.35
CA ALA A 114 -1.77 -0.15 3.05
C ALA A 114 -0.24 -0.31 3.04
N ALA A 115 0.50 0.41 3.87
CA ALA A 115 1.94 0.21 4.00
C ALA A 115 2.27 -1.18 4.58
N ARG A 116 1.54 -1.61 5.61
CA ARG A 116 1.68 -2.94 6.22
C ARG A 116 1.27 -4.04 5.24
N PHE A 117 0.16 -3.86 4.51
CA PHE A 117 -0.25 -4.81 3.47
C PHE A 117 0.84 -4.99 2.41
N LEU A 118 1.39 -3.89 1.89
CA LEU A 118 2.45 -3.93 0.90
C LEU A 118 3.70 -4.63 1.46
N ALA A 119 4.12 -4.33 2.68
CA ALA A 119 5.26 -4.96 3.31
C ALA A 119 5.06 -6.47 3.48
N GLU A 120 3.88 -6.92 3.92
CA GLU A 120 3.52 -8.33 4.01
C GLU A 120 3.54 -9.03 2.64
N ALA A 121 2.98 -8.39 1.61
CA ALA A 121 2.94 -8.93 0.25
C ALA A 121 4.35 -9.05 -0.34
N LEU A 122 5.14 -7.98 -0.30
CA LEU A 122 6.50 -7.98 -0.85
C LEU A 122 7.43 -8.95 -0.14
N SER A 123 7.28 -9.16 1.18
CA SER A 123 8.06 -10.14 1.92
C SER A 123 7.84 -11.57 1.41
N ARG A 124 6.63 -11.89 0.95
CA ARG A 124 6.29 -13.21 0.41
C ARG A 124 6.59 -13.36 -1.08
N LEU A 125 6.57 -12.26 -1.84
CA LEU A 125 6.92 -12.26 -3.26
C LEU A 125 8.43 -12.27 -3.50
N ARG A 126 9.21 -11.84 -2.51
CA ARG A 126 10.65 -11.77 -2.62
C ARG A 126 11.26 -13.17 -2.72
N PRO A 127 12.15 -13.44 -3.71
CA PRO A 127 12.89 -14.70 -3.75
C PRO A 127 13.77 -14.88 -2.51
N ARG A 128 13.81 -16.09 -1.94
CA ARG A 128 14.55 -16.36 -0.69
C ARG A 128 16.04 -16.05 -0.78
N ASN A 129 16.63 -16.20 -1.95
CA ASN A 129 18.07 -16.00 -2.18
C ASN A 129 18.40 -14.63 -2.79
N ALA A 130 17.41 -13.72 -2.90
CA ALA A 130 17.67 -12.37 -3.40
C ALA A 130 18.35 -11.51 -2.34
N GLY A 131 19.25 -10.62 -2.77
CA GLY A 131 19.77 -9.54 -1.94
C GLY A 131 18.65 -8.62 -1.41
N PRO A 132 18.93 -7.74 -0.43
CA PRO A 132 17.91 -6.87 0.12
C PRO A 132 17.34 -5.91 -0.94
N THR A 133 16.01 -5.76 -0.96
CA THR A 133 15.34 -4.77 -1.79
C THR A 133 15.31 -3.43 -1.08
N THR A 134 15.71 -2.37 -1.73
CA THR A 134 15.65 -1.00 -1.17
C THR A 134 14.36 -0.31 -1.61
N ILE A 135 13.52 0.01 -0.64
CA ILE A 135 12.28 0.76 -0.82
C ILE A 135 12.61 2.25 -0.78
N VAL A 136 12.43 2.95 -1.90
CA VAL A 136 12.65 4.40 -2.00
C VAL A 136 11.32 5.14 -1.94
N VAL A 137 11.23 6.10 -1.03
CA VAL A 137 10.02 6.89 -0.79
C VAL A 137 10.35 8.38 -0.67
N ALA A 138 9.71 9.21 -1.48
CA ALA A 138 9.63 10.65 -1.26
C ALA A 138 8.36 10.96 -0.46
N THR A 139 8.47 11.79 0.57
CA THR A 139 7.34 12.08 1.47
C THR A 139 7.30 13.54 1.89
N SER A 140 6.10 14.02 2.18
CA SER A 140 5.86 15.28 2.89
C SER A 140 5.48 15.06 4.36
N GLY A 141 5.68 13.84 4.89
CA GLY A 141 5.38 13.50 6.29
C GLY A 141 4.88 12.06 6.46
N ASP A 142 3.58 11.87 6.67
CA ASP A 142 2.97 10.61 7.14
C ASP A 142 3.25 9.37 6.29
N THR A 143 3.37 9.51 4.95
CA THR A 143 3.65 8.36 4.07
C THR A 143 5.00 7.72 4.40
N GLY A 144 6.03 8.54 4.61
CA GLY A 144 7.35 8.04 5.00
C GLY A 144 7.33 7.35 6.35
N ALA A 145 6.64 7.92 7.34
CA ALA A 145 6.51 7.32 8.67
C ALA A 145 5.80 5.95 8.61
N ALA A 146 4.69 5.85 7.87
CA ALA A 146 3.96 4.59 7.71
C ALA A 146 4.80 3.51 6.97
N VAL A 147 5.57 3.91 5.94
CA VAL A 147 6.47 2.99 5.23
C VAL A 147 7.62 2.57 6.13
N ALA A 148 8.24 3.50 6.85
CA ALA A 148 9.29 3.17 7.81
C ALA A 148 8.78 2.17 8.85
N SER A 149 7.63 2.43 9.48
CA SER A 149 6.99 1.52 10.44
C SER A 149 6.74 0.13 9.87
N ALA A 150 6.25 0.04 8.63
CA ALA A 150 5.90 -1.23 8.02
C ALA A 150 7.10 -2.09 7.63
N PHE A 151 8.24 -1.47 7.29
CA PHE A 151 9.45 -2.15 6.82
C PHE A 151 10.60 -2.16 7.83
N HIS A 152 10.50 -1.44 8.96
CA HIS A 152 11.51 -1.42 10.00
C HIS A 152 11.81 -2.83 10.52
N ARG A 153 13.09 -3.20 10.56
CA ARG A 153 13.58 -4.53 10.96
C ARG A 153 12.97 -5.70 10.20
N ARG A 154 12.46 -5.45 8.99
CA ARG A 154 11.95 -6.50 8.13
C ARG A 154 13.09 -7.06 7.28
N ASP A 155 13.36 -8.34 7.46
CA ASP A 155 14.43 -9.02 6.75
C ASP A 155 14.30 -8.91 5.24
N GLY A 156 15.42 -8.61 4.59
CA GLY A 156 15.51 -8.47 3.14
C GLY A 156 15.03 -7.15 2.58
N PHE A 157 14.83 -6.14 3.42
CA PHE A 157 14.47 -4.80 2.99
C PHE A 157 15.37 -3.73 3.61
N ASN A 158 15.72 -2.74 2.81
CA ASN A 158 16.20 -1.44 3.24
C ASN A 158 15.17 -0.37 2.88
N VAL A 159 15.13 0.72 3.63
CA VAL A 159 14.22 1.85 3.37
C VAL A 159 15.03 3.12 3.26
N VAL A 160 14.80 3.86 2.19
CA VAL A 160 15.36 5.20 1.96
C VAL A 160 14.21 6.19 1.88
N ILE A 161 14.19 7.13 2.79
CA ILE A 161 13.17 8.18 2.87
C ILE A 161 13.81 9.51 2.49
N LEU A 162 13.18 10.22 1.57
CA LEU A 162 13.56 11.57 1.17
C LEU A 162 12.43 12.52 1.56
N TYR A 163 12.76 13.56 2.34
CA TYR A 163 11.78 14.60 2.70
C TYR A 163 12.38 16.00 2.64
N PRO A 164 11.58 17.06 2.36
CA PRO A 164 12.09 18.41 2.22
C PRO A 164 12.43 19.00 3.60
N GLU A 165 13.67 19.44 3.77
CA GLU A 165 14.16 20.05 5.00
C GLU A 165 13.36 21.29 5.38
N GLY A 166 12.96 21.38 6.64
CA GLY A 166 12.20 22.53 7.17
C GLY A 166 10.76 22.67 6.64
N ARG A 167 10.26 21.70 5.84
CA ARG A 167 8.92 21.77 5.24
C ARG A 167 7.98 20.69 5.73
N VAL A 168 8.32 20.00 6.80
CA VAL A 168 7.48 19.08 7.56
C VAL A 168 7.42 19.56 9.02
N SER A 169 6.34 19.23 9.72
CA SER A 169 6.25 19.60 11.14
C SER A 169 7.31 18.85 11.96
N PRO A 170 7.71 19.36 13.14
CA PRO A 170 8.66 18.66 14.01
C PRO A 170 8.22 17.24 14.38
N ARG A 171 6.92 17.03 14.58
CA ARG A 171 6.35 15.70 14.84
C ARG A 171 6.51 14.76 13.64
N GLN A 172 6.25 15.25 12.43
CA GLN A 172 6.46 14.46 11.21
C GLN A 172 7.94 14.15 10.99
N ALA A 173 8.85 15.12 11.15
CA ALA A 173 10.29 14.90 11.06
C ALA A 173 10.74 13.81 12.04
N HIS A 174 10.31 13.88 13.29
CA HIS A 174 10.59 12.84 14.28
C HIS A 174 10.08 11.47 13.82
N GLY A 175 8.84 11.36 13.33
CA GLY A 175 8.26 10.11 12.83
C GLY A 175 8.97 9.54 11.60
N LEU A 176 9.74 10.36 10.87
CA LEU A 176 10.57 9.92 9.75
C LEU A 176 11.97 9.46 10.18
N GLU A 177 12.52 10.01 11.27
CA GLU A 177 13.94 9.88 11.64
C GLU A 177 14.20 8.91 12.82
N CYS A 178 13.17 8.55 13.59
CA CYS A 178 13.32 7.79 14.83
C CYS A 178 13.67 6.30 14.66
N TRP A 179 13.76 5.78 13.43
CA TRP A 179 13.75 4.34 13.19
C TRP A 179 15.12 3.65 13.31
N GLY A 180 16.14 4.11 12.62
CA GLY A 180 17.46 3.43 12.57
C GLY A 180 17.44 2.08 11.82
N ASP A 181 18.39 1.20 12.15
CA ASP A 181 18.57 -0.15 11.56
C ASP A 181 18.62 -0.12 10.01
N ASN A 182 17.62 -0.71 9.36
CA ASN A 182 17.46 -0.78 7.90
C ASN A 182 16.77 0.45 7.29
N VAL A 183 16.44 1.47 8.08
CA VAL A 183 15.80 2.71 7.61
C VAL A 183 16.81 3.85 7.59
N ARG A 184 16.93 4.52 6.46
CA ARG A 184 17.76 5.72 6.28
C ARG A 184 16.90 6.86 5.79
N THR A 185 16.99 8.00 6.45
CA THR A 185 16.21 9.19 6.14
C THR A 185 17.14 10.33 5.76
N PHE A 186 16.83 11.00 4.65
CA PHE A 186 17.59 12.11 4.11
C PHE A 186 16.75 13.37 4.05
N ARG A 187 17.25 14.45 4.64
CA ARG A 187 16.74 15.81 4.50
C ARG A 187 17.24 16.38 3.18
N VAL A 188 16.31 16.73 2.31
CA VAL A 188 16.63 17.30 1.00
C VAL A 188 16.45 18.82 1.08
N GLN A 189 17.50 19.56 0.75
CA GLN A 189 17.41 21.01 0.58
C GLN A 189 16.63 21.34 -0.69
N GLY A 190 15.33 21.56 -0.56
CA GLY A 190 14.43 21.78 -1.68
C GLY A 190 12.97 21.62 -1.29
N THR A 191 12.16 21.28 -2.29
CA THR A 191 10.72 21.07 -2.17
C THR A 191 10.39 19.59 -2.11
N PHE A 192 9.11 19.26 -1.88
CA PHE A 192 8.61 17.89 -2.03
C PHE A 192 8.75 17.36 -3.46
N ASP A 193 8.59 18.23 -4.46
CA ASP A 193 8.77 17.87 -5.87
C ASP A 193 10.23 17.51 -6.17
N ASP A 194 11.21 18.16 -5.51
CA ASP A 194 12.61 17.78 -5.61
C ASP A 194 12.87 16.39 -5.02
N CYS A 195 12.28 16.07 -3.87
CA CYS A 195 12.35 14.72 -3.30
C CYS A 195 11.75 13.68 -4.25
N GLN A 196 10.59 13.97 -4.86
CA GLN A 196 9.96 13.08 -5.83
C GLN A 196 10.83 12.90 -7.09
N ARG A 197 11.44 13.96 -7.58
CA ARG A 197 12.33 13.93 -8.73
C ARG A 197 13.53 13.03 -8.45
N LEU A 198 14.18 13.19 -7.30
CA LEU A 198 15.32 12.36 -6.88
C LEU A 198 14.91 10.87 -6.74
N ALA A 199 13.78 10.58 -6.11
CA ALA A 199 13.28 9.22 -6.00
C ALA A 199 12.99 8.58 -7.36
N LYS A 200 12.37 9.34 -8.29
CA LYS A 200 12.12 8.88 -9.66
C LYS A 200 13.42 8.64 -10.44
N GLN A 201 14.40 9.53 -10.31
CA GLN A 201 15.71 9.37 -10.93
C GLN A 201 16.39 8.09 -10.46
N ALA A 202 16.46 7.85 -9.14
CA ALA A 202 17.02 6.62 -8.58
C ALA A 202 16.28 5.36 -9.08
N LEU A 203 14.95 5.38 -9.11
CA LEU A 203 14.13 4.26 -9.57
C LEU A 203 14.22 4.00 -11.08
N SER A 204 14.60 4.98 -11.88
CA SER A 204 14.76 4.87 -13.34
C SER A 204 16.20 4.68 -13.79
N ASP A 205 17.19 4.83 -12.91
CA ASP A 205 18.60 4.65 -13.20
C ASP A 205 18.92 3.17 -13.38
N GLU A 206 19.25 2.78 -14.62
CA GLU A 206 19.53 1.39 -14.98
C GLU A 206 20.81 0.86 -14.31
N ALA A 207 21.84 1.68 -14.17
CA ALA A 207 23.09 1.29 -13.53
C ALA A 207 22.85 1.00 -12.03
N LEU A 208 22.14 1.91 -11.35
CA LEU A 208 21.80 1.72 -9.94
C LEU A 208 20.89 0.51 -9.72
N ARG A 209 19.91 0.28 -10.58
CA ARG A 209 19.01 -0.89 -10.51
C ARG A 209 19.70 -2.21 -10.78
N HIS A 210 20.79 -2.20 -11.53
CA HIS A 210 21.61 -3.39 -11.75
C HIS A 210 22.38 -3.78 -10.49
N GLU A 211 22.85 -2.80 -9.72
CA GLU A 211 23.62 -3.01 -8.49
C GLU A 211 22.71 -3.27 -7.28
N ILE A 212 21.58 -2.57 -7.19
CA ILE A 212 20.69 -2.59 -6.01
C ILE A 212 19.25 -2.84 -6.48
N PRO A 213 18.60 -3.93 -6.03
CA PRO A 213 17.17 -4.12 -6.26
C PRO A 213 16.37 -2.96 -5.64
N LEU A 214 15.74 -2.15 -6.47
CA LEU A 214 14.95 -0.99 -6.07
C LEU A 214 13.46 -1.24 -6.24
N SER A 215 12.66 -0.78 -5.30
CA SER A 215 11.20 -0.73 -5.40
C SER A 215 10.68 0.55 -4.75
N SER A 216 9.41 0.85 -4.97
CA SER A 216 8.77 2.05 -4.42
C SER A 216 7.54 1.68 -3.60
N ALA A 217 7.41 2.32 -2.44
CA ALA A 217 6.18 2.32 -1.66
C ALA A 217 5.42 3.66 -1.77
N ASN A 218 5.49 4.29 -2.94
CA ASN A 218 4.75 5.54 -3.20
C ASN A 218 3.25 5.34 -2.97
N SER A 219 2.58 6.36 -2.44
CA SER A 219 1.15 6.36 -2.11
C SER A 219 0.22 6.08 -3.31
N ILE A 220 0.71 6.25 -4.53
CA ILE A 220 -0.03 6.00 -5.78
C ILE A 220 0.22 4.61 -6.38
N SER A 221 1.10 3.80 -5.81
CA SER A 221 1.32 2.41 -6.28
C SER A 221 0.12 1.52 -5.99
N LEU A 222 -0.09 0.50 -6.83
CA LEU A 222 -1.20 -0.46 -6.67
C LEU A 222 -1.25 -1.06 -5.25
N GLY A 223 -0.09 -1.45 -4.72
CA GLY A 223 0.02 -2.04 -3.37
C GLY A 223 -0.28 -1.07 -2.22
N ARG A 224 -0.45 0.22 -2.53
CA ARG A 224 -0.85 1.25 -1.59
C ARG A 224 -2.29 1.71 -1.82
N LEU A 225 -2.79 1.64 -3.06
CA LEU A 225 -4.16 2.05 -3.38
C LEU A 225 -5.17 0.93 -3.16
N LEU A 226 -4.90 -0.26 -3.70
CA LEU A 226 -5.85 -1.38 -3.65
C LEU A 226 -6.24 -1.78 -2.20
N PRO A 227 -5.31 -1.88 -1.23
CA PRO A 227 -5.67 -2.26 0.13
C PRO A 227 -6.60 -1.27 0.85
N GLN A 228 -6.68 -0.02 0.39
CA GLN A 228 -7.55 0.99 1.00
C GLN A 228 -9.05 0.68 0.79
N VAL A 229 -9.39 -0.09 -0.24
CA VAL A 229 -10.77 -0.52 -0.48
C VAL A 229 -11.35 -1.26 0.74
N ALA A 230 -10.51 -1.94 1.53
CA ALA A 230 -10.92 -2.72 2.68
C ALA A 230 -11.66 -1.89 3.74
N TYR A 231 -11.11 -0.78 4.21
CA TYR A 231 -11.73 0.02 5.25
C TYR A 231 -12.93 0.83 4.74
N TYR A 232 -12.94 1.20 3.46
CA TYR A 232 -14.16 1.81 2.86
C TYR A 232 -15.29 0.81 2.73
N ALA A 233 -15.00 -0.42 2.28
CA ALA A 233 -15.99 -1.48 2.22
C ALA A 233 -16.52 -1.83 3.62
N HIS A 234 -15.62 -1.95 4.60
CA HIS A 234 -15.97 -2.21 6.00
C HIS A 234 -16.92 -1.13 6.55
N ALA A 235 -16.58 0.14 6.36
CA ALA A 235 -17.44 1.25 6.78
C ALA A 235 -18.81 1.23 6.09
N ALA A 236 -18.86 0.97 4.78
CA ALA A 236 -20.11 0.91 4.03
C ALA A 236 -21.02 -0.24 4.51
N LEU A 237 -20.43 -1.41 4.78
CA LEU A 237 -21.15 -2.58 5.29
C LEU A 237 -21.72 -2.34 6.69
N HIS A 238 -20.93 -1.74 7.60
CA HIS A 238 -21.38 -1.38 8.94
C HIS A 238 -22.49 -0.34 8.90
N PHE A 239 -22.35 0.70 8.08
CA PHE A 239 -23.37 1.72 7.90
C PHE A 239 -24.70 1.14 7.41
N ARG A 240 -24.66 0.23 6.43
CA ARG A 240 -25.87 -0.46 5.94
C ARG A 240 -26.52 -1.31 7.02
N ARG A 241 -25.74 -2.06 7.78
CA ARG A 241 -26.21 -2.91 8.90
C ARG A 241 -26.93 -2.07 9.97
N GLU A 242 -26.37 -0.92 10.35
CA GLU A 242 -26.99 -0.02 11.33
C GLU A 242 -28.33 0.53 10.85
N ARG A 243 -28.51 0.72 9.55
CA ARG A 243 -29.76 1.20 8.94
C ARG A 243 -30.74 0.08 8.56
N GLY A 244 -30.43 -1.17 8.83
CA GLY A 244 -31.29 -2.31 8.49
C GLY A 244 -31.43 -2.57 6.99
N GLN A 245 -30.44 -2.21 6.18
CA GLN A 245 -30.41 -2.33 4.72
C GLN A 245 -29.49 -3.45 4.25
#